data_14caaadbe2d34cbbf39182eefa746e50
#
_entry.id   14caaadbe2d34cbbf39182eefa746e50
#
_cell.length_a   1.000
_cell.length_b   1.000
_cell.length_c   1.000
_cell.angle_alpha   90.00
_cell.angle_beta   90.00
_cell.angle_gamma   90.00
#
_symmetry.space_group_name_H-M   'P 1'
#
loop_
_entity.id
_entity.type
_entity.pdbx_description
1 polymer ?
#
loop_
_entity_poly.entity_id
_entity_poly.type
_entity_poly.pdbx_seq_one_letter_code
_entity_poly.pdbx_strand_id
1 'polypeptide(L)'
;MKKVFLLLLTFMSLNVIGQIRVKEGSFKKIDGYVMLDKYEHTDMNNAPMALIKISTENITAEQRRKFTFKGNLATYFDAHFEPGEIYLYLSAAAATFIEIIHDDFGKVEYEFPYDLCDYCAYEMVVVSDFYSADDVAPKVNYLTINVDQPNAMIFIDDEFVGIQ
;
A
#
# COMPACT_ATOMS: atom_id res chain seq x y z
N MET A 1 32.21 13.55 -52.73
CA MET A 1 32.28 13.70 -51.29
C MET A 1 30.97 13.13 -50.68
N LYS A 2 31.04 11.91 -50.14
CA LYS A 2 29.87 11.25 -49.50
C LYS A 2 29.79 11.71 -48.05
N LYS A 3 28.70 12.45 -47.72
CA LYS A 3 28.42 12.82 -46.35
C LYS A 3 27.86 11.59 -45.62
N VAL A 4 28.70 11.00 -44.74
CA VAL A 4 28.24 9.96 -43.80
C VAL A 4 27.45 10.67 -42.72
N PHE A 5 26.12 10.45 -42.72
CA PHE A 5 25.21 10.91 -41.66
C PHE A 5 25.31 9.88 -40.56
N LEU A 6 26.14 10.15 -39.54
CA LEU A 6 26.23 9.32 -38.34
C LEU A 6 24.97 9.59 -37.49
N LEU A 7 23.98 8.72 -37.65
CA LEU A 7 22.78 8.74 -36.78
C LEU A 7 23.22 8.22 -35.40
N LEU A 8 23.53 9.16 -34.51
CA LEU A 8 23.75 8.86 -33.08
C LEU A 8 22.41 8.51 -32.46
N LEU A 9 22.09 7.21 -32.48
CA LEU A 9 20.94 6.68 -31.75
C LEU A 9 21.31 6.70 -30.25
N THR A 10 21.05 7.81 -29.58
CA THR A 10 21.06 7.84 -28.13
C THR A 10 19.92 6.94 -27.65
N PHE A 11 20.27 5.73 -27.25
CA PHE A 11 19.42 4.89 -26.41
C PHE A 11 19.24 5.63 -25.09
N MET A 12 18.23 6.48 -25.03
CA MET A 12 17.64 6.86 -23.75
C MET A 12 17.03 5.56 -23.20
N SER A 13 17.76 4.90 -22.32
CA SER A 13 17.19 3.92 -21.43
C SER A 13 16.12 4.67 -20.61
N LEU A 14 14.89 4.60 -21.04
CA LEU A 14 13.74 4.92 -20.22
C LEU A 14 13.79 3.90 -19.08
N ASN A 15 14.40 4.31 -17.96
CA ASN A 15 14.16 3.63 -16.71
C ASN A 15 12.65 3.84 -16.44
N VAL A 16 11.86 2.86 -16.79
CA VAL A 16 10.47 2.78 -16.35
C VAL A 16 10.56 2.48 -14.86
N ILE A 17 10.70 3.53 -14.06
CA ILE A 17 10.54 3.44 -12.63
C ILE A 17 9.05 3.20 -12.45
N GLY A 18 8.69 2.04 -11.90
CA GLY A 18 7.31 1.76 -11.51
C GLY A 18 6.83 2.92 -10.64
N GLN A 19 5.66 3.45 -10.95
CA GLN A 19 5.12 4.58 -10.22
C GLN A 19 4.10 4.08 -9.20
N ILE A 20 4.27 4.51 -7.95
CA ILE A 20 3.23 4.36 -6.94
C ILE A 20 2.27 5.53 -7.01
N ARG A 21 1.01 5.27 -6.66
CA ARG A 21 -0.02 6.29 -6.51
C ARG A 21 -0.99 5.93 -5.39
N VAL A 22 -1.62 6.93 -4.82
CA VAL A 22 -2.77 6.72 -3.95
C VAL A 22 -4.00 6.49 -4.83
N LYS A 23 -4.74 5.42 -4.57
CA LYS A 23 -5.97 5.09 -5.30
C LYS A 23 -7.01 6.16 -5.05
N GLU A 24 -7.56 6.72 -6.13
CA GLU A 24 -8.55 7.79 -6.06
C GLU A 24 -9.77 7.36 -5.19
N GLY A 25 -10.18 8.25 -4.28
CA GLY A 25 -11.30 8.00 -3.37
C GLY A 25 -11.07 6.94 -2.30
N SER A 26 -9.84 6.41 -2.15
CA SER A 26 -9.52 5.41 -1.13
C SER A 26 -9.25 6.02 0.24
N PHE A 27 -8.89 7.30 0.31
CA PHE A 27 -8.67 7.96 1.59
C PHE A 27 -9.99 8.32 2.24
N LYS A 28 -10.28 7.67 3.38
CA LYS A 28 -11.55 7.84 4.10
C LYS A 28 -11.34 7.71 5.60
N LYS A 29 -12.12 8.46 6.37
CA LYS A 29 -12.21 8.27 7.81
C LYS A 29 -12.96 6.96 8.13
N ILE A 30 -12.43 6.20 9.08
CA ILE A 30 -13.08 4.98 9.58
C ILE A 30 -14.02 5.37 10.71
N ASP A 31 -15.32 5.31 10.45
CA ASP A 31 -16.33 5.64 11.44
C ASP A 31 -16.37 4.60 12.57
N GLY A 32 -16.54 5.09 13.81
CA GLY A 32 -16.61 4.23 14.99
C GLY A 32 -15.31 3.55 15.42
N TYR A 33 -14.19 3.82 14.72
CA TYR A 33 -12.90 3.34 15.18
C TYR A 33 -12.48 4.06 16.46
N VAL A 34 -12.19 3.28 17.50
CA VAL A 34 -11.65 3.79 18.76
C VAL A 34 -10.21 3.33 18.87
N MET A 35 -9.28 4.26 18.90
CA MET A 35 -7.89 3.98 19.19
C MET A 35 -7.81 3.56 20.66
N LEU A 36 -7.57 2.26 20.92
CA LEU A 36 -7.65 1.68 22.26
C LEU A 36 -6.58 2.23 23.20
N ASP A 37 -5.40 2.52 22.66
CA ASP A 37 -4.23 2.95 23.42
C ASP A 37 -3.90 4.43 23.13
N LYS A 38 -4.85 5.31 23.42
CA LYS A 38 -4.72 6.75 23.16
C LYS A 38 -3.46 7.40 23.72
N TYR A 39 -2.95 6.87 24.81
CA TYR A 39 -1.78 7.44 25.52
C TYR A 39 -0.44 6.98 24.95
N GLU A 40 -0.43 5.91 24.17
CA GLU A 40 0.78 5.40 23.52
C GLU A 40 1.06 6.07 22.16
N HIS A 41 0.04 6.71 21.56
CA HIS A 41 0.14 7.34 20.25
C HIS A 41 0.07 8.87 20.35
N THR A 42 1.09 9.42 20.97
CA THR A 42 1.36 10.85 20.98
C THR A 42 2.72 11.13 20.33
N ASP A 43 2.88 12.30 19.74
CA ASP A 43 4.17 12.74 19.21
C ASP A 43 5.14 13.13 20.35
N MET A 44 6.34 13.58 19.99
CA MET A 44 7.37 14.00 20.95
C MET A 44 6.95 15.16 21.86
N ASN A 45 5.90 15.90 21.51
CA ASN A 45 5.33 17.00 22.27
C ASN A 45 4.08 16.60 23.05
N ASN A 46 3.79 15.32 23.13
CA ASN A 46 2.54 14.75 23.66
C ASN A 46 1.28 15.21 22.92
N ALA A 47 1.41 15.66 21.67
CA ALA A 47 0.27 15.99 20.83
C ALA A 47 -0.39 14.70 20.28
N PRO A 48 -1.72 14.68 20.14
CA PRO A 48 -2.45 13.50 19.64
C PRO A 48 -2.03 13.10 18.23
N MET A 49 -1.98 11.81 17.96
CA MET A 49 -1.74 11.27 16.63
C MET A 49 -3.04 10.76 16.00
N ALA A 50 -3.09 10.82 14.68
CA ALA A 50 -4.06 10.08 13.86
C ALA A 50 -3.42 8.80 13.34
N LEU A 51 -4.24 7.79 13.03
CA LEU A 51 -3.81 6.55 12.39
C LEU A 51 -4.28 6.53 10.94
N ILE A 52 -3.37 6.22 10.00
CA ILE A 52 -3.72 5.86 8.63
C ILE A 52 -3.38 4.38 8.42
N LYS A 53 -4.39 3.57 8.12
CA LYS A 53 -4.23 2.18 7.70
C LYS A 53 -4.01 2.16 6.19
N ILE A 54 -2.80 1.83 5.77
CA ILE A 54 -2.42 1.80 4.36
C ILE A 54 -2.40 0.35 3.90
N SER A 55 -3.36 -0.02 3.06
CA SER A 55 -3.31 -1.26 2.30
C SER A 55 -2.62 -1.05 0.95
N THR A 56 -2.11 -2.12 0.36
CA THR A 56 -1.34 -2.02 -0.89
C THR A 56 -1.88 -2.97 -1.96
N GLU A 57 -1.95 -2.49 -3.20
CA GLU A 57 -2.29 -3.29 -4.38
C GLU A 57 -1.07 -3.41 -5.30
N ASN A 58 -0.82 -4.60 -5.84
CA ASN A 58 0.32 -4.93 -6.71
C ASN A 58 1.69 -4.71 -6.04
N ILE A 59 1.75 -4.90 -4.73
CA ILE A 59 2.97 -4.73 -3.91
C ILE A 59 3.07 -5.93 -2.98
N THR A 60 4.18 -6.65 -3.03
CA THR A 60 4.40 -7.84 -2.19
C THR A 60 4.61 -7.46 -0.73
N ALA A 61 4.49 -8.43 0.17
CA ALA A 61 4.74 -8.21 1.60
C ALA A 61 6.19 -7.77 1.88
N GLU A 62 7.15 -8.23 1.09
CA GLU A 62 8.56 -7.85 1.20
C GLU A 62 8.77 -6.40 0.74
N GLN A 63 8.21 -6.03 -0.40
CA GLN A 63 8.27 -4.67 -0.91
C GLN A 63 7.57 -3.68 0.03
N ARG A 64 6.43 -4.07 0.64
CA ARG A 64 5.71 -3.22 1.59
C ARG A 64 6.59 -2.73 2.74
N ARG A 65 7.53 -3.52 3.20
CA ARG A 65 8.46 -3.16 4.29
C ARG A 65 9.50 -2.10 3.91
N LYS A 66 9.63 -1.79 2.62
CA LYS A 66 10.56 -0.78 2.11
C LYS A 66 9.93 0.62 2.00
N PHE A 67 8.66 0.77 2.37
CA PHE A 67 8.05 2.09 2.39
C PHE A 67 8.64 2.98 3.49
N THR A 68 8.85 4.22 3.14
CA THR A 68 9.18 5.30 4.07
C THR A 68 8.23 6.47 3.88
N PHE A 69 8.03 7.24 4.94
CA PHE A 69 7.04 8.30 4.97
C PHE A 69 7.67 9.61 5.41
N LYS A 70 7.27 10.71 4.77
CA LYS A 70 7.66 12.07 5.12
C LYS A 70 6.45 12.99 5.02
N GLY A 71 6.58 14.19 5.56
CA GLY A 71 5.56 15.23 5.48
C GLY A 71 6.19 16.59 5.77
N ASN A 72 5.36 17.55 6.12
CA ASN A 72 5.84 18.88 6.54
C ASN A 72 6.68 18.77 7.84
N LEU A 73 7.54 19.75 8.07
CA LEU A 73 8.58 19.75 9.13
C LEU A 73 8.05 19.49 10.56
N ALA A 74 6.78 19.83 10.82
CA ALA A 74 6.17 19.64 12.13
C ALA A 74 5.50 18.26 12.31
N THR A 75 5.46 17.42 11.27
CA THR A 75 4.78 16.12 11.33
C THR A 75 5.75 15.05 11.79
N TYR A 76 5.40 14.40 12.89
CA TYR A 76 6.05 13.17 13.35
C TYR A 76 5.32 11.96 12.76
N PHE A 77 6.07 10.94 12.39
CA PHE A 77 5.55 9.68 11.82
C PHE A 77 6.10 8.49 12.60
N ASP A 78 5.23 7.53 12.84
CA ASP A 78 5.59 6.21 13.37
C ASP A 78 4.87 5.13 12.56
N ALA A 79 5.63 4.24 11.92
CA ALA A 79 5.10 3.26 10.98
C ALA A 79 5.30 1.83 11.49
N HIS A 80 4.21 1.08 11.62
CA HIS A 80 4.20 -0.33 11.98
C HIS A 80 3.74 -1.16 10.78
N PHE A 81 4.55 -2.16 10.41
CA PHE A 81 4.31 -3.01 9.25
C PHE A 81 3.63 -4.31 9.69
N GLU A 82 2.31 -4.38 9.50
CA GLU A 82 1.48 -5.53 9.82
C GLU A 82 1.29 -6.46 8.61
N PRO A 83 0.86 -7.72 8.81
CA PRO A 83 0.47 -8.59 7.70
C PRO A 83 -0.69 -7.97 6.89
N GLY A 84 -0.39 -7.50 5.67
CA GLY A 84 -1.38 -6.93 4.76
C GLY A 84 -1.48 -5.42 4.75
N GLU A 85 -1.13 -4.73 5.83
CA GLU A 85 -1.32 -3.29 5.99
C GLU A 85 -0.09 -2.61 6.61
N ILE A 86 -0.01 -1.29 6.48
CA ILE A 86 0.92 -0.45 7.22
C ILE A 86 0.07 0.44 8.13
N TYR A 87 0.35 0.42 9.41
CA TYR A 87 -0.26 1.33 10.39
C TYR A 87 0.66 2.51 10.57
N LEU A 88 0.25 3.64 10.02
CA LEU A 88 1.02 4.88 10.05
C LEU A 88 0.38 5.86 11.03
N TYR A 89 1.07 6.12 12.12
CA TYR A 89 0.69 7.15 13.07
C TYR A 89 1.37 8.46 12.70
N LEU A 90 0.65 9.56 12.74
CA LEU A 90 1.18 10.89 12.44
C LEU A 90 0.52 11.97 13.27
N SER A 91 1.26 13.08 13.52
CA SER A 91 0.75 14.23 14.27
C SER A 91 -0.46 14.83 13.57
N ALA A 92 -1.67 14.65 14.11
CA ALA A 92 -2.92 15.01 13.45
C ALA A 92 -3.00 16.50 13.10
N ALA A 93 -2.71 17.37 14.07
CA ALA A 93 -2.81 18.84 13.91
C ALA A 93 -1.77 19.43 12.93
N ALA A 94 -0.66 18.72 12.70
CA ALA A 94 0.45 19.24 11.89
C ALA A 94 0.43 18.69 10.45
N ALA A 95 -0.17 17.53 10.21
CA ALA A 95 -0.11 16.86 8.94
C ALA A 95 -1.08 17.46 7.92
N THR A 96 -0.55 18.07 6.86
CA THR A 96 -1.32 18.58 5.71
C THR A 96 -1.16 17.70 4.47
N PHE A 97 -0.03 17.01 4.38
CA PHE A 97 0.26 16.07 3.30
C PHE A 97 1.17 14.93 3.80
N ILE A 98 1.27 13.90 3.00
CA ILE A 98 2.20 12.80 3.17
C ILE A 98 2.95 12.52 1.86
N GLU A 99 4.27 12.38 1.93
CA GLU A 99 5.10 11.83 0.87
C GLU A 99 5.37 10.36 1.17
N ILE A 100 4.87 9.47 0.33
CA ILE A 100 5.06 8.02 0.40
C ILE A 100 6.19 7.66 -0.54
N ILE A 101 7.25 7.06 -0.03
CA ILE A 101 8.48 6.80 -0.78
C ILE A 101 8.75 5.30 -0.76
N HIS A 102 9.13 4.77 -1.91
CA HIS A 102 9.57 3.38 -2.07
C HIS A 102 10.78 3.31 -2.98
N ASP A 103 11.80 2.54 -2.60
CA ASP A 103 13.08 2.49 -3.32
C ASP A 103 12.92 2.01 -4.77
N ASP A 104 12.05 1.04 -5.01
CA ASP A 104 11.85 0.44 -6.34
C ASP A 104 10.78 1.15 -7.18
N PHE A 105 9.82 1.86 -6.54
CA PHE A 105 8.64 2.43 -7.20
C PHE A 105 8.60 3.96 -7.19
N GLY A 106 9.63 4.60 -6.63
CA GLY A 106 9.69 6.06 -6.55
C GLY A 106 8.82 6.63 -5.43
N LYS A 107 8.21 7.77 -5.67
CA LYS A 107 7.47 8.50 -4.62
C LYS A 107 6.18 9.10 -5.12
N VAL A 108 5.24 9.29 -4.20
CA VAL A 108 3.99 10.02 -4.40
C VAL A 108 3.76 10.96 -3.22
N GLU A 109 3.34 12.17 -3.51
CA GLU A 109 2.84 13.12 -2.52
C GLU A 109 1.32 13.12 -2.54
N TYR A 110 0.71 13.07 -1.37
CA TYR A 110 -0.73 13.08 -1.20
C TYR A 110 -1.15 14.15 -0.19
N GLU A 111 -1.87 15.15 -0.66
CA GLU A 111 -2.48 16.18 0.19
C GLU A 111 -3.78 15.65 0.80
N PHE A 112 -3.93 15.81 2.11
CA PHE A 112 -5.17 15.40 2.77
C PHE A 112 -6.32 16.34 2.38
N PRO A 113 -7.48 15.81 1.97
CA PRO A 113 -8.60 16.63 1.52
C PRO A 113 -9.29 17.41 2.64
N TYR A 114 -8.91 17.14 3.89
CA TYR A 114 -9.40 17.80 5.10
C TYR A 114 -8.42 17.59 6.25
N ASP A 115 -8.54 18.40 7.31
CA ASP A 115 -7.72 18.28 8.51
C ASP A 115 -7.96 16.93 9.20
N LEU A 116 -6.88 16.31 9.66
CA LEU A 116 -6.96 15.06 10.41
C LEU A 116 -7.43 15.35 11.85
N CYS A 117 -8.29 14.51 12.38
CA CYS A 117 -8.73 14.65 13.77
C CYS A 117 -7.87 13.80 14.72
N ASP A 118 -7.76 14.30 15.95
CA ASP A 118 -7.05 13.65 17.03
C ASP A 118 -7.63 12.25 17.32
N TYR A 119 -6.73 11.25 17.43
CA TYR A 119 -7.10 9.86 17.71
C TYR A 119 -8.09 9.24 16.71
N CYS A 120 -8.23 9.81 15.53
CA CYS A 120 -9.04 9.25 14.47
C CYS A 120 -8.25 8.26 13.62
N ALA A 121 -8.95 7.32 13.02
CA ALA A 121 -8.37 6.42 12.04
C ALA A 121 -8.92 6.69 10.64
N TYR A 122 -8.06 6.46 9.67
CA TYR A 122 -8.33 6.61 8.24
C TYR A 122 -7.85 5.36 7.52
N GLU A 123 -8.41 5.07 6.37
CA GLU A 123 -7.93 4.07 5.44
C GLU A 123 -7.40 4.73 4.17
N MET A 124 -6.41 4.11 3.53
CA MET A 124 -5.80 4.54 2.27
C MET A 124 -5.33 3.32 1.49
N VAL A 125 -5.42 3.36 0.18
CA VAL A 125 -4.87 2.32 -0.70
C VAL A 125 -3.76 2.90 -1.56
N VAL A 126 -2.56 2.28 -1.50
CA VAL A 126 -1.43 2.61 -2.36
C VAL A 126 -1.28 1.52 -3.42
N VAL A 127 -1.20 1.92 -4.67
CA VAL A 127 -1.13 1.02 -5.82
C VAL A 127 0.18 1.22 -6.54
N SER A 128 0.85 0.13 -6.92
CA SER A 128 1.94 0.18 -7.89
C SER A 128 1.40 -0.13 -9.29
N ASP A 129 1.75 0.72 -10.25
CA ASP A 129 1.45 0.49 -11.67
C ASP A 129 2.48 -0.47 -12.31
N PHE A 130 3.45 -0.92 -11.53
CA PHE A 130 4.46 -1.86 -11.99
C PHE A 130 3.95 -3.30 -11.80
N TYR A 131 3.69 -3.96 -12.93
CA TYR A 131 3.54 -5.41 -12.98
C TYR A 131 4.94 -6.00 -13.24
N SER A 132 5.52 -6.71 -12.28
CA SER A 132 6.68 -7.54 -12.60
C SER A 132 6.21 -8.68 -13.51
N ALA A 133 7.09 -9.12 -14.42
CA ALA A 133 6.76 -10.27 -15.28
C ALA A 133 6.44 -11.53 -14.47
N ASP A 134 6.89 -11.61 -13.23
CA ASP A 134 6.60 -12.69 -12.26
C ASP A 134 5.19 -12.58 -11.67
N ASP A 135 4.55 -11.38 -11.70
CA ASP A 135 3.18 -11.17 -11.22
C ASP A 135 2.12 -11.63 -12.26
N VAL A 136 2.55 -11.92 -13.50
CA VAL A 136 1.67 -12.47 -14.55
C VAL A 136 1.49 -13.99 -14.42
N ALA A 137 2.28 -14.64 -13.55
CA ALA A 137 1.99 -16.01 -13.19
C ALA A 137 0.60 -16.09 -12.55
N PRO A 138 -0.29 -16.96 -13.02
CA PRO A 138 -1.63 -17.08 -12.44
C PRO A 138 -1.47 -17.34 -10.95
N LYS A 139 -2.01 -16.43 -10.10
CA LYS A 139 -2.05 -16.66 -8.65
C LYS A 139 -2.90 -17.89 -8.43
N VAL A 140 -2.24 -19.04 -8.27
CA VAL A 140 -2.92 -20.29 -7.95
C VAL A 140 -3.30 -20.20 -6.48
N ASN A 141 -4.58 -19.98 -6.22
CA ASN A 141 -5.12 -20.09 -4.87
C ASN A 141 -5.46 -21.54 -4.62
N TYR A 142 -4.88 -22.11 -3.58
CA TYR A 142 -5.19 -23.47 -3.16
C TYR A 142 -6.33 -23.42 -2.14
N LEU A 143 -7.41 -24.11 -2.44
CA LEU A 143 -8.50 -24.37 -1.49
C LEU A 143 -8.32 -25.81 -0.96
N THR A 144 -8.05 -25.94 0.33
CA THR A 144 -8.05 -27.25 0.99
C THR A 144 -9.41 -27.48 1.62
N ILE A 145 -10.11 -28.51 1.15
CA ILE A 145 -11.41 -28.92 1.68
C ILE A 145 -11.21 -30.22 2.47
N ASN A 146 -11.48 -30.17 3.77
CA ASN A 146 -11.51 -31.35 4.63
C ASN A 146 -12.96 -31.76 4.85
N VAL A 147 -13.29 -33.00 4.56
CA VAL A 147 -14.65 -33.55 4.70
C VAL A 147 -14.61 -34.76 5.62
N ASP A 148 -15.44 -34.74 6.67
CA ASP A 148 -15.49 -35.84 7.67
C ASP A 148 -16.32 -37.06 7.21
N GLN A 149 -16.96 -36.94 6.04
CA GLN A 149 -17.82 -37.98 5.49
C GLN A 149 -17.12 -38.73 4.33
N PRO A 150 -16.95 -40.06 4.41
CA PRO A 150 -16.39 -40.81 3.30
C PRO A 150 -17.35 -40.79 2.09
N ASN A 151 -16.79 -40.71 0.91
CA ASN A 151 -17.48 -40.59 -0.38
C ASN A 151 -18.29 -39.28 -0.57
N ALA A 152 -17.96 -38.22 0.15
CA ALA A 152 -18.57 -36.92 -0.11
C ALA A 152 -18.16 -36.40 -1.49
N MET A 153 -19.13 -35.98 -2.29
CA MET A 153 -18.87 -35.32 -3.56
C MET A 153 -18.66 -33.84 -3.33
N ILE A 154 -17.59 -33.32 -3.92
CA ILE A 154 -17.22 -31.91 -3.79
C ILE A 154 -17.57 -31.19 -5.08
N PHE A 155 -18.35 -30.11 -4.97
CA PHE A 155 -18.70 -29.21 -6.06
C PHE A 155 -18.18 -27.81 -5.74
N ILE A 156 -17.65 -27.10 -6.74
CA ILE A 156 -17.31 -25.68 -6.69
C ILE A 156 -18.03 -25.02 -7.86
N ASP A 157 -18.84 -24.00 -7.57
CA ASP A 157 -19.66 -23.29 -8.56
C ASP A 157 -20.50 -24.25 -9.45
N ASP A 158 -21.14 -25.24 -8.82
CA ASP A 158 -21.91 -26.32 -9.45
C ASP A 158 -21.11 -27.27 -10.34
N GLU A 159 -19.80 -27.18 -10.38
CA GLU A 159 -18.90 -28.09 -11.10
C GLU A 159 -18.34 -29.14 -10.16
N PHE A 160 -18.48 -30.41 -10.56
CA PHE A 160 -17.92 -31.52 -9.79
C PHE A 160 -16.40 -31.55 -9.85
N VAL A 161 -15.74 -31.47 -8.69
CA VAL A 161 -14.27 -31.36 -8.61
C VAL A 161 -13.60 -32.58 -7.98
N GLY A 162 -14.33 -33.45 -7.29
CA GLY A 162 -13.75 -34.68 -6.74
C GLY A 162 -14.64 -35.43 -5.74
N ILE A 163 -14.14 -36.59 -5.33
CA ILE A 163 -14.69 -37.42 -4.25
C ILE A 163 -13.56 -37.69 -3.26
N GLN A 164 -13.84 -37.58 -1.99
CA GLN A 164 -12.90 -37.92 -0.92
C GLN A 164 -13.19 -39.34 -0.39
#